data_9a8dce12e031ea4ac3a98b731d599dde
#
_entry.id   9a8dce12e031ea4ac3a98b731d599dde
#
_cell.length_a   1.000
_cell.length_b   1.000
_cell.length_c   1.000
_cell.angle_alpha   90.00
_cell.angle_beta   90.00
_cell.angle_gamma   90.00
#
_symmetry.space_group_name_H-M   'P 1'
#
loop_
_entity.id
_entity.type
_entity.pdbx_description
1 polymer ?
#
loop_
_entity_poly.entity_id
_entity_poly.type
_entity_poly.pdbx_seq_one_letter_code
_entity_poly.pdbx_strand_id
1 'polypeptide(L)'
;IMLILAGVTISTLTGNSGISSNANQARIQNELAQYKEQMELYLAEKKVENYDFFIESLNAGKESLIYDGKPDDEKGNIKTIIPNIADEYIECLQIINGELYIKTKDEKKIKAAQQLGIQVNPFDITDDGELLSTKANLKLINGEGTLALPSLVSKIGMGAFSGVEGLKTIIIPSSVKEIGDYAFSYNKEIERVVIEGDLKRIGHYAFDQATNLREINLPNSISEIGIFAFRNTQISEVTVPKN
;
A
#
# COMPACT_ATOMS: atom_id res chain seq x y z
N ILE A 1 -23.57 25.86 -2.54
CA ILE A 1 -22.79 24.68 -2.08
C ILE A 1 -23.35 24.33 -0.71
N MET A 2 -24.08 23.24 -0.66
CA MET A 2 -24.84 22.80 0.51
C MET A 2 -23.92 21.87 1.32
N LEU A 3 -23.52 22.30 2.51
CA LEU A 3 -22.81 21.48 3.47
C LEU A 3 -23.77 20.36 3.94
N ILE A 4 -23.54 19.14 3.49
CA ILE A 4 -24.17 17.97 4.09
C ILE A 4 -23.32 17.60 5.31
N LEU A 5 -23.71 18.10 6.48
CA LEU A 5 -23.29 17.56 7.75
C LEU A 5 -23.80 16.11 7.82
N ALA A 6 -22.89 15.14 7.65
CA ALA A 6 -23.19 13.75 7.93
C ALA A 6 -23.68 13.63 9.37
N GLY A 7 -24.97 13.36 9.54
CA GLY A 7 -25.64 13.32 10.83
C GLY A 7 -25.07 12.20 11.70
N VAL A 8 -24.24 12.59 12.67
CA VAL A 8 -23.90 11.71 13.79
C VAL A 8 -25.10 11.66 14.71
N THR A 9 -25.86 10.58 14.67
CA THR A 9 -26.90 10.30 15.67
C THR A 9 -26.21 10.08 17.01
N ILE A 10 -26.43 11.03 17.92
CA ILE A 10 -26.03 10.93 19.32
C ILE A 10 -26.94 9.87 19.99
N SER A 11 -26.48 8.64 20.08
CA SER A 11 -27.17 7.61 20.85
C SER A 11 -26.61 7.55 22.28
N THR A 12 -27.48 7.96 23.19
CA THR A 12 -27.57 7.67 24.63
C THR A 12 -26.27 7.59 25.45
N LEU A 13 -26.03 8.66 26.16
CA LEU A 13 -25.08 8.84 27.26
C LEU A 13 -25.54 8.08 28.51
N THR A 14 -24.79 7.08 28.94
CA THR A 14 -24.93 6.53 30.29
C THR A 14 -23.55 6.35 30.93
N GLY A 15 -23.26 7.17 31.99
CA GLY A 15 -22.09 7.05 32.84
C GLY A 15 -20.95 8.04 32.53
N ASN A 16 -20.33 8.62 33.59
CA ASN A 16 -19.25 9.63 33.47
C ASN A 16 -17.99 9.16 32.69
N SER A 17 -17.66 7.87 32.69
CA SER A 17 -16.58 7.28 31.91
C SER A 17 -16.99 7.08 30.43
N GLY A 18 -18.26 6.87 30.14
CA GLY A 18 -18.80 6.73 28.78
C GLY A 18 -18.83 8.05 28.01
N ILE A 19 -19.08 9.17 28.69
CA ILE A 19 -19.14 10.50 28.06
C ILE A 19 -17.78 10.89 27.48
N SER A 20 -16.72 10.74 28.26
CA SER A 20 -15.35 11.06 27.84
C SER A 20 -14.87 10.13 26.69
N SER A 21 -15.22 8.86 26.75
CA SER A 21 -14.86 7.89 25.70
C SER A 21 -15.59 8.17 24.39
N ASN A 22 -16.90 8.48 24.47
CA ASN A 22 -17.71 8.80 23.30
C ASN A 22 -17.34 10.14 22.68
N ALA A 23 -17.03 11.16 23.50
CA ALA A 23 -16.54 12.45 23.01
C ALA A 23 -15.20 12.32 22.28
N ASN A 24 -14.27 11.51 22.80
CA ASN A 24 -13.00 11.25 22.14
C ASN A 24 -13.19 10.46 20.82
N GLN A 25 -14.08 9.48 20.81
CA GLN A 25 -14.40 8.74 19.58
C GLN A 25 -15.00 9.65 18.50
N ALA A 26 -15.92 10.54 18.90
CA ALA A 26 -16.52 11.52 17.98
C ALA A 26 -15.48 12.51 17.46
N ARG A 27 -14.53 12.96 18.30
CA ARG A 27 -13.41 13.82 17.87
C ARG A 27 -12.57 13.12 16.81
N ILE A 28 -12.13 11.90 17.07
CA ILE A 28 -11.33 11.09 16.13
C ILE A 28 -12.07 10.93 14.79
N GLN A 29 -13.36 10.61 14.82
CA GLN A 29 -14.17 10.48 13.60
C GLN A 29 -14.24 11.79 12.81
N ASN A 30 -14.48 12.91 13.47
CA ASN A 30 -14.58 14.20 12.81
C ASN A 30 -13.25 14.63 12.18
N GLU A 31 -12.13 14.44 12.89
CA GLU A 31 -10.79 14.74 12.36
C GLU A 31 -10.46 13.89 11.14
N LEU A 32 -10.67 12.58 11.21
CA LEU A 32 -10.43 11.68 10.07
C LEU A 32 -11.34 11.97 8.88
N ALA A 33 -12.61 12.34 9.12
CA ALA A 33 -13.53 12.74 8.05
C ALA A 33 -13.06 14.02 7.34
N GLN A 34 -12.59 15.02 8.10
CA GLN A 34 -12.03 16.25 7.54
C GLN A 34 -10.76 15.97 6.71
N TYR A 35 -9.87 15.11 7.19
CA TYR A 35 -8.66 14.77 6.44
C TYR A 35 -8.98 14.04 5.15
N LYS A 36 -9.94 13.13 5.16
CA LYS A 36 -10.42 12.45 3.96
C LYS A 36 -11.02 13.45 2.95
N GLU A 37 -11.87 14.38 3.41
CA GLU A 37 -12.45 15.43 2.56
C GLU A 37 -11.36 16.32 1.95
N GLN A 38 -10.37 16.76 2.74
CA GLN A 38 -9.26 17.58 2.23
C GLN A 38 -8.45 16.84 1.16
N MET A 39 -8.16 15.56 1.37
CA MET A 39 -7.49 14.73 0.37
C MET A 39 -8.33 14.62 -0.92
N GLU A 40 -9.62 14.33 -0.79
CA GLU A 40 -10.52 14.21 -1.96
C GLU A 40 -10.60 15.52 -2.76
N LEU A 41 -10.65 16.66 -2.08
CA LEU A 41 -10.63 17.99 -2.72
C LEU A 41 -9.31 18.24 -3.44
N TYR A 42 -8.17 17.96 -2.80
CA TYR A 42 -6.85 18.11 -3.41
C TYR A 42 -6.71 17.25 -4.67
N LEU A 43 -7.13 15.98 -4.60
CA LEU A 43 -7.08 15.07 -5.75
C LEU A 43 -8.00 15.51 -6.88
N ALA A 44 -9.19 16.03 -6.54
CA ALA A 44 -10.12 16.57 -7.53
C ALA A 44 -9.54 17.82 -8.24
N GLU A 45 -8.88 18.71 -7.49
CA GLU A 45 -8.21 19.89 -8.04
C GLU A 45 -7.08 19.50 -8.98
N LYS A 46 -6.21 18.57 -8.56
CA LYS A 46 -5.11 18.06 -9.40
C LYS A 46 -5.60 17.36 -10.66
N LYS A 47 -6.70 16.66 -10.56
CA LYS A 47 -7.35 16.00 -11.70
C LYS A 47 -7.86 16.99 -12.75
N VAL A 48 -8.31 18.16 -12.33
CA VAL A 48 -8.73 19.24 -13.24
C VAL A 48 -7.54 19.94 -13.88
N GLU A 49 -6.44 20.14 -13.11
CA GLU A 49 -5.24 20.84 -13.60
C GLU A 49 -4.45 20.03 -14.65
N ASN A 50 -4.44 18.69 -14.54
CA ASN A 50 -3.59 17.84 -15.38
C ASN A 50 -4.16 16.41 -15.57
N TYR A 51 -5.38 16.33 -16.11
CA TYR A 51 -6.15 15.09 -16.17
C TYR A 51 -5.40 13.95 -16.89
N ASP A 52 -4.80 14.23 -18.04
CA ASP A 52 -4.12 13.21 -18.85
C ASP A 52 -2.85 12.70 -18.14
N PHE A 53 -2.04 13.59 -17.59
CA PHE A 53 -0.85 13.22 -16.82
C PHE A 53 -1.20 12.44 -15.55
N PHE A 54 -2.25 12.85 -14.85
CA PHE A 54 -2.69 12.17 -13.63
C PHE A 54 -3.21 10.74 -13.93
N ILE A 55 -3.99 10.57 -14.99
CA ILE A 55 -4.50 9.25 -15.40
C ILE A 55 -3.38 8.37 -15.95
N GLU A 56 -2.46 8.93 -16.75
CA GLU A 56 -1.29 8.19 -17.21
C GLU A 56 -0.37 7.77 -16.07
N SER A 57 -0.18 8.62 -15.07
CA SER A 57 0.62 8.29 -13.87
C SER A 57 -0.03 7.21 -13.01
N LEU A 58 -1.35 7.27 -12.82
CA LEU A 58 -2.10 6.22 -12.10
C LEU A 58 -2.10 4.88 -12.85
N ASN A 59 -2.28 4.92 -14.18
CA ASN A 59 -2.34 3.71 -15.01
C ASN A 59 -0.95 3.13 -15.30
N ALA A 60 0.09 3.97 -15.31
CA ALA A 60 1.46 3.54 -15.61
C ALA A 60 2.21 3.04 -14.36
N GLY A 61 1.62 3.14 -13.16
CA GLY A 61 2.32 2.82 -11.91
C GLY A 61 3.56 3.69 -11.65
N LYS A 62 3.74 4.77 -12.41
CA LYS A 62 4.98 5.56 -12.42
C LYS A 62 5.09 6.57 -11.30
N GLU A 63 3.97 6.96 -10.68
CA GLU A 63 3.96 7.79 -9.49
C GLU A 63 2.94 7.20 -8.52
N SER A 64 3.37 6.26 -7.69
CA SER A 64 2.66 6.02 -6.46
C SER A 64 2.84 7.27 -5.62
N LEU A 65 1.83 8.15 -5.65
CA LEU A 65 1.76 9.31 -4.78
C LEU A 65 1.58 8.81 -3.35
N ILE A 66 2.70 8.42 -2.71
CA ILE A 66 2.71 8.12 -1.29
C ILE A 66 3.09 9.40 -0.58
N TYR A 67 2.14 9.90 0.18
CA TYR A 67 2.39 10.96 1.11
C TYR A 67 2.38 10.37 2.51
N ASP A 68 3.53 10.35 3.14
CA ASP A 68 3.68 9.99 4.56
C ASP A 68 4.22 11.19 5.36
N GLY A 69 4.38 11.01 6.65
CA GLY A 69 4.87 12.07 7.54
C GLY A 69 6.38 12.31 7.49
N LYS A 70 7.11 11.69 6.56
CA LYS A 70 8.59 11.79 6.50
C LYS A 70 9.04 13.07 5.81
N PRO A 71 10.02 13.80 6.34
CA PRO A 71 10.38 15.15 5.88
C PRO A 71 11.30 15.22 4.65
N ASP A 72 11.70 14.11 4.04
CA ASP A 72 12.84 14.10 3.13
C ASP A 72 12.55 14.34 1.65
N ASP A 73 11.28 14.45 1.24
CA ASP A 73 10.93 14.82 -0.13
C ASP A 73 9.78 15.82 -0.15
N GLU A 74 10.00 16.97 -0.80
CA GLU A 74 8.94 17.97 -1.03
C GLU A 74 7.69 17.40 -1.73
N LYS A 75 7.80 16.23 -2.33
CA LYS A 75 6.72 15.52 -3.03
C LYS A 75 5.97 14.50 -2.19
N GLY A 76 6.46 14.15 -1.00
CA GLY A 76 5.91 13.07 -0.18
C GLY A 76 5.32 13.47 1.17
N ASN A 77 5.26 14.76 1.50
CA ASN A 77 4.77 15.18 2.81
C ASN A 77 3.24 15.27 2.83
N ILE A 78 2.60 14.49 3.72
CA ILE A 78 1.14 14.50 3.89
C ILE A 78 0.58 15.89 4.20
N LYS A 79 1.37 16.79 4.82
CA LYS A 79 1.00 18.19 5.06
C LYS A 79 0.79 19.00 3.78
N THR A 80 1.34 18.59 2.65
CA THR A 80 1.10 19.20 1.36
C THR A 80 -0.37 19.01 0.93
N ILE A 81 -0.95 17.88 1.29
CA ILE A 81 -2.33 17.53 0.93
C ILE A 81 -3.30 17.89 2.06
N ILE A 82 -2.88 17.68 3.31
CA ILE A 82 -3.68 17.94 4.52
C ILE A 82 -2.91 18.96 5.39
N PRO A 83 -2.94 20.25 5.06
CA PRO A 83 -2.10 21.25 5.73
C PRO A 83 -2.32 21.36 7.25
N ASN A 84 -3.54 21.10 7.69
CA ASN A 84 -3.96 21.22 9.09
C ASN A 84 -4.02 19.88 9.84
N ILE A 85 -3.31 18.85 9.34
CA ILE A 85 -3.24 17.55 10.02
C ILE A 85 -2.63 17.72 11.42
N ALA A 86 -3.29 17.19 12.45
CA ALA A 86 -2.75 17.19 13.80
C ALA A 86 -1.55 16.23 13.90
N ASP A 87 -0.57 16.58 14.72
CA ASP A 87 0.69 15.84 14.86
C ASP A 87 0.47 14.37 15.22
N GLU A 88 -0.56 14.05 16.01
CA GLU A 88 -0.91 12.68 16.39
C GLU A 88 -1.38 11.78 15.22
N TYR A 89 -1.64 12.37 14.03
CA TYR A 89 -2.04 11.64 12.82
C TYR A 89 -0.96 11.61 11.75
N ILE A 90 0.06 12.46 11.82
CA ILE A 90 1.12 12.55 10.80
C ILE A 90 1.82 11.21 10.62
N GLU A 91 2.11 10.51 11.73
CA GLU A 91 2.80 9.21 11.69
C GLU A 91 1.90 8.02 11.37
N CYS A 92 0.59 8.21 11.46
CA CYS A 92 -0.34 7.11 11.30
C CYS A 92 -1.25 7.21 10.07
N LEU A 93 -1.30 8.33 9.36
CA LEU A 93 -2.02 8.47 8.11
C LEU A 93 -1.07 8.44 6.92
N GLN A 94 -1.49 7.76 5.87
CA GLN A 94 -0.76 7.64 4.61
C GLN A 94 -1.72 7.77 3.46
N ILE A 95 -1.29 8.44 2.39
CA ILE A 95 -2.03 8.47 1.12
C ILE A 95 -1.25 7.61 0.14
N ILE A 96 -1.89 6.56 -0.36
CA ILE A 96 -1.29 5.59 -1.28
C ILE A 96 -2.19 5.49 -2.50
N ASN A 97 -1.66 5.81 -3.67
CA ASN A 97 -2.42 5.80 -4.94
C ASN A 97 -3.73 6.59 -4.89
N GLY A 98 -3.74 7.72 -4.16
CA GLY A 98 -4.91 8.56 -4.02
C GLY A 98 -5.96 8.09 -3.01
N GLU A 99 -5.68 7.06 -2.24
CA GLU A 99 -6.54 6.57 -1.16
C GLU A 99 -5.89 6.81 0.21
N LEU A 100 -6.72 7.16 1.19
CA LEU A 100 -6.27 7.38 2.57
C LEU A 100 -6.25 6.07 3.35
N TYR A 101 -5.09 5.80 3.95
CA TYR A 101 -4.85 4.64 4.82
C TYR A 101 -4.49 5.09 6.23
N ILE A 102 -4.82 4.25 7.20
CA ILE A 102 -4.35 4.41 8.58
C ILE A 102 -3.44 3.25 8.98
N LYS A 103 -2.27 3.59 9.53
CA LYS A 103 -1.28 2.64 10.10
C LYS A 103 -1.12 2.94 11.59
N THR A 104 -1.88 2.27 12.44
CA THR A 104 -1.83 2.47 13.90
C THR A 104 -2.24 1.21 14.64
N LYS A 105 -1.85 1.12 15.91
CA LYS A 105 -2.34 0.09 16.85
C LYS A 105 -3.49 0.61 17.74
N ASP A 106 -3.85 1.88 17.62
CA ASP A 106 -4.96 2.48 18.38
C ASP A 106 -6.30 1.97 17.81
N GLU A 107 -6.95 1.08 18.55
CA GLU A 107 -8.23 0.48 18.16
C GLU A 107 -9.34 1.51 17.94
N LYS A 108 -9.32 2.65 18.64
CA LYS A 108 -10.31 3.71 18.46
C LYS A 108 -10.12 4.41 17.12
N LYS A 109 -8.87 4.70 16.73
CA LYS A 109 -8.53 5.27 15.44
C LYS A 109 -8.86 4.28 14.31
N ILE A 110 -8.53 3.00 14.48
CA ILE A 110 -8.86 1.94 13.51
C ILE A 110 -10.37 1.86 13.29
N LYS A 111 -11.15 1.79 14.36
CA LYS A 111 -12.62 1.70 14.29
C LYS A 111 -13.23 2.92 13.61
N ALA A 112 -12.77 4.12 13.98
CA ALA A 112 -13.23 5.37 13.37
C ALA A 112 -12.90 5.42 11.86
N ALA A 113 -11.68 5.05 11.48
CA ALA A 113 -11.23 4.97 10.10
C ALA A 113 -12.11 4.01 9.28
N GLN A 114 -12.35 2.80 9.77
CA GLN A 114 -13.19 1.80 9.11
C GLN A 114 -14.62 2.28 8.90
N GLN A 115 -15.21 3.01 9.85
CA GLN A 115 -16.55 3.60 9.71
C GLN A 115 -16.64 4.65 8.60
N LEU A 116 -15.53 5.31 8.29
CA LEU A 116 -15.40 6.30 7.23
C LEU A 116 -14.95 5.70 5.89
N GLY A 117 -14.76 4.37 5.83
CA GLY A 117 -14.21 3.70 4.66
C GLY A 117 -12.72 3.97 4.44
N ILE A 118 -11.99 4.51 5.44
CA ILE A 118 -10.54 4.63 5.43
C ILE A 118 -9.96 3.25 5.73
N GLN A 119 -9.06 2.79 4.88
CA GLN A 119 -8.50 1.45 4.99
C GLN A 119 -7.40 1.40 6.05
N VAL A 120 -7.30 0.27 6.75
CA VAL A 120 -6.11 0.01 7.58
C VAL A 120 -4.99 -0.43 6.64
N ASN A 121 -3.85 0.27 6.70
CA ASN A 121 -2.71 -0.08 5.85
C ASN A 121 -2.25 -1.52 6.18
N PRO A 122 -2.33 -2.45 5.24
CA PRO A 122 -1.94 -3.84 5.45
C PRO A 122 -0.43 -4.04 5.37
N PHE A 123 0.31 -3.04 4.84
CA PHE A 123 1.74 -3.15 4.66
C PHE A 123 2.48 -2.83 5.95
N ASP A 124 3.28 -3.78 6.42
CA ASP A 124 4.25 -3.56 7.50
C ASP A 124 5.60 -3.21 6.86
N ILE A 125 5.86 -1.92 6.72
CA ILE A 125 7.05 -1.37 6.06
C ILE A 125 7.90 -0.69 7.13
N THR A 126 9.17 -1.03 7.17
CA THR A 126 10.18 -0.40 8.05
C THR A 126 10.53 1.00 7.58
N ASP A 127 11.26 1.76 8.39
CA ASP A 127 11.68 3.13 8.05
C ASP A 127 12.63 3.22 6.85
N ASP A 128 13.38 2.15 6.58
CA ASP A 128 14.24 2.01 5.41
C ASP A 128 13.55 1.39 4.18
N GLY A 129 12.23 1.19 4.27
CA GLY A 129 11.39 0.74 3.17
C GLY A 129 11.37 -0.77 2.96
N GLU A 130 11.82 -1.59 3.93
CA GLU A 130 11.64 -3.04 3.85
C GLU A 130 10.21 -3.43 4.21
N LEU A 131 9.53 -4.10 3.28
CA LEU A 131 8.21 -4.68 3.51
C LEU A 131 8.39 -6.03 4.23
N LEU A 132 8.02 -6.07 5.52
CA LEU A 132 8.25 -7.22 6.38
C LEU A 132 7.19 -8.31 6.24
N SER A 133 5.92 -7.92 6.19
CA SER A 133 4.82 -8.86 6.00
C SER A 133 3.56 -8.16 5.51
N THR A 134 2.71 -8.93 4.86
CA THR A 134 1.33 -8.51 4.61
C THR A 134 0.44 -9.34 5.50
N LYS A 135 -0.36 -8.69 6.35
CA LYS A 135 -1.38 -9.41 7.09
C LYS A 135 -2.41 -9.98 6.11
N ALA A 136 -2.71 -11.24 6.22
CA ALA A 136 -3.37 -12.14 5.29
C ALA A 136 -4.81 -11.80 4.82
N ASN A 137 -5.24 -10.55 4.87
CA ASN A 137 -6.51 -10.11 4.31
C ASN A 137 -6.28 -8.92 3.37
N LEU A 138 -5.58 -9.18 2.26
CA LEU A 138 -5.35 -8.17 1.25
C LEU A 138 -6.63 -7.87 0.44
N LYS A 139 -7.54 -7.09 1.03
CA LYS A 139 -8.58 -6.36 0.26
C LYS A 139 -8.01 -5.36 -0.75
N LEU A 140 -6.68 -5.27 -0.83
CA LEU A 140 -5.96 -4.43 -1.79
C LEU A 140 -5.77 -5.09 -3.15
N ILE A 141 -5.99 -6.38 -3.23
CA ILE A 141 -6.05 -7.06 -4.51
C ILE A 141 -7.34 -6.58 -5.16
N ASN A 142 -7.24 -5.89 -6.29
CA ASN A 142 -8.43 -5.47 -7.02
C ASN A 142 -9.26 -6.69 -7.46
N GLY A 143 -10.48 -6.49 -7.94
CA GLY A 143 -11.38 -7.56 -8.36
C GLY A 143 -10.81 -8.51 -9.41
N GLU A 144 -9.69 -8.16 -10.05
CA GLU A 144 -8.97 -8.97 -11.05
C GLU A 144 -7.79 -9.75 -10.47
N GLY A 145 -7.51 -9.60 -9.16
CA GLY A 145 -6.38 -10.24 -8.49
C GLY A 145 -5.05 -9.52 -8.66
N THR A 146 -5.05 -8.23 -9.00
CA THR A 146 -3.83 -7.44 -9.18
C THR A 146 -3.52 -6.62 -7.94
N LEU A 147 -2.26 -6.65 -7.51
CA LEU A 147 -1.69 -5.84 -6.44
C LEU A 147 -0.50 -5.04 -6.97
N ALA A 148 -0.58 -3.72 -6.89
CA ALA A 148 0.56 -2.83 -7.08
C ALA A 148 1.18 -2.48 -5.73
N LEU A 149 2.48 -2.73 -5.57
CA LEU A 149 3.19 -2.32 -4.36
C LEU A 149 3.48 -0.82 -4.40
N PRO A 150 3.43 -0.16 -3.23
CA PRO A 150 3.75 1.26 -3.15
C PRO A 150 5.25 1.52 -3.39
N SER A 151 5.59 2.68 -3.97
CA SER A 151 6.98 3.08 -4.25
C SER A 151 7.82 3.36 -2.98
N LEU A 152 7.18 3.40 -1.82
CA LEU A 152 7.84 3.42 -0.52
C LEU A 152 8.63 2.12 -0.24
N VAL A 153 8.25 1.00 -0.88
CA VAL A 153 8.95 -0.27 -0.71
C VAL A 153 10.25 -0.24 -1.47
N SER A 154 11.37 -0.32 -0.76
CA SER A 154 12.71 -0.45 -1.34
C SER A 154 13.19 -1.90 -1.41
N LYS A 155 12.64 -2.76 -0.54
CA LYS A 155 12.95 -4.17 -0.42
C LYS A 155 11.70 -4.96 -0.01
N ILE A 156 11.50 -6.13 -0.60
CA ILE A 156 10.49 -7.07 -0.16
C ILE A 156 11.17 -8.06 0.79
N GLY A 157 10.76 -8.06 2.05
CA GLY A 157 11.36 -8.87 3.10
C GLY A 157 11.11 -10.37 2.96
N MET A 158 11.77 -11.16 3.81
CA MET A 158 11.64 -12.60 3.84
C MET A 158 10.18 -13.01 4.14
N GLY A 159 9.60 -13.85 3.28
CA GLY A 159 8.26 -14.38 3.45
C GLY A 159 7.13 -13.35 3.37
N ALA A 160 7.39 -12.11 2.95
CA ALA A 160 6.46 -10.98 3.05
C ALA A 160 5.07 -11.26 2.45
N PHE A 161 5.00 -12.01 1.37
CA PHE A 161 3.76 -12.41 0.69
C PHE A 161 3.54 -13.92 0.65
N SER A 162 4.21 -14.68 1.49
CA SER A 162 4.09 -16.14 1.43
C SER A 162 2.65 -16.60 1.66
N GLY A 163 2.11 -17.41 0.73
CA GLY A 163 0.78 -18.01 0.83
C GLY A 163 -0.39 -17.02 0.76
N VAL A 164 -0.24 -15.89 0.10
CA VAL A 164 -1.32 -14.92 -0.09
C VAL A 164 -2.33 -15.44 -1.11
N GLU A 165 -3.60 -15.53 -0.71
CA GLU A 165 -4.70 -15.97 -1.57
C GLU A 165 -5.23 -14.84 -2.45
N GLY A 166 -5.74 -15.18 -3.64
CA GLY A 166 -6.36 -14.23 -4.58
C GLY A 166 -5.38 -13.35 -5.36
N LEU A 167 -4.06 -13.46 -5.10
CA LEU A 167 -3.04 -12.68 -5.81
C LEU A 167 -2.67 -13.36 -7.13
N LYS A 168 -3.08 -12.77 -8.26
CA LYS A 168 -2.75 -13.24 -9.62
C LYS A 168 -1.63 -12.47 -10.29
N THR A 169 -1.62 -11.16 -10.10
CA THR A 169 -0.59 -10.28 -10.65
C THR A 169 -0.03 -9.39 -9.57
N ILE A 170 1.29 -9.31 -9.48
CA ILE A 170 1.96 -8.33 -8.64
C ILE A 170 2.78 -7.38 -9.49
N ILE A 171 2.64 -6.07 -9.21
CA ILE A 171 3.44 -5.01 -9.81
C ILE A 171 4.42 -4.52 -8.74
N ILE A 172 5.71 -4.68 -9.05
CA ILE A 172 6.84 -4.34 -8.19
C ILE A 172 7.43 -3.02 -8.69
N PRO A 173 7.36 -1.93 -7.91
CA PRO A 173 7.77 -0.61 -8.35
C PRO A 173 9.29 -0.50 -8.52
N SER A 174 9.72 0.53 -9.24
CA SER A 174 11.14 0.79 -9.55
C SER A 174 12.03 1.07 -8.33
N SER A 175 11.43 1.41 -7.20
CA SER A 175 12.12 1.57 -5.91
C SER A 175 12.67 0.26 -5.35
N VAL A 176 12.03 -0.89 -5.65
CA VAL A 176 12.44 -2.20 -5.12
C VAL A 176 13.74 -2.67 -5.76
N LYS A 177 14.74 -2.97 -4.93
CA LYS A 177 16.03 -3.49 -5.37
C LYS A 177 16.25 -4.96 -5.02
N GLU A 178 15.48 -5.49 -4.08
CA GLU A 178 15.61 -6.84 -3.58
C GLU A 178 14.26 -7.49 -3.29
N ILE A 179 14.11 -8.74 -3.73
CA ILE A 179 13.05 -9.66 -3.30
C ILE A 179 13.70 -10.67 -2.37
N GLY A 180 13.25 -10.71 -1.11
CA GLY A 180 13.80 -11.56 -0.07
C GLY A 180 13.51 -13.05 -0.25
N ASP A 181 14.12 -13.86 0.61
CA ASP A 181 13.93 -15.30 0.62
C ASP A 181 12.47 -15.65 0.94
N TYR A 182 11.90 -16.62 0.22
CA TYR A 182 10.51 -17.07 0.38
C TYR A 182 9.44 -15.99 0.18
N ALA A 183 9.79 -14.80 -0.34
CA ALA A 183 8.91 -13.63 -0.37
C ALA A 183 7.53 -13.90 -0.95
N PHE A 184 7.43 -14.68 -2.00
CA PHE A 184 6.19 -15.08 -2.67
C PHE A 184 6.00 -16.60 -2.72
N SER A 185 6.62 -17.34 -1.82
CA SER A 185 6.47 -18.79 -1.79
C SER A 185 5.02 -19.20 -1.51
N TYR A 186 4.61 -20.33 -2.05
CA TYR A 186 3.25 -20.90 -1.90
C TYR A 186 2.10 -20.02 -2.42
N ASN A 187 2.38 -18.98 -3.21
CA ASN A 187 1.35 -18.19 -3.91
C ASN A 187 0.87 -18.94 -5.16
N LYS A 188 0.00 -19.91 -4.97
CA LYS A 188 -0.44 -20.82 -6.05
C LYS A 188 -1.21 -20.12 -7.17
N GLU A 189 -1.81 -18.98 -6.89
CA GLU A 189 -2.64 -18.23 -7.84
C GLU A 189 -1.88 -17.16 -8.63
N ILE A 190 -0.63 -16.84 -8.24
CA ILE A 190 0.19 -15.88 -8.99
C ILE A 190 0.45 -16.44 -10.41
N GLU A 191 0.10 -15.64 -11.41
CA GLU A 191 0.31 -15.92 -12.83
C GLU A 191 1.40 -15.02 -13.42
N ARG A 192 1.49 -13.78 -12.94
CA ARG A 192 2.37 -12.75 -13.51
C ARG A 192 3.05 -11.90 -12.43
N VAL A 193 4.34 -11.61 -12.66
CA VAL A 193 5.14 -10.66 -11.88
C VAL A 193 5.66 -9.57 -12.82
N VAL A 194 5.29 -8.32 -12.57
CA VAL A 194 5.74 -7.16 -13.33
C VAL A 194 6.75 -6.38 -12.51
N ILE A 195 7.98 -6.24 -13.00
CA ILE A 195 9.06 -5.50 -12.35
C ILE A 195 9.29 -4.22 -13.15
N GLU A 196 9.02 -3.06 -12.55
CA GLU A 196 9.08 -1.76 -13.23
C GLU A 196 10.47 -1.11 -13.19
N GLY A 197 11.41 -1.69 -12.45
CA GLY A 197 12.71 -1.06 -12.24
C GLY A 197 13.90 -2.00 -12.21
N ASP A 198 14.98 -1.46 -11.66
CA ASP A 198 16.29 -2.09 -11.56
C ASP A 198 16.39 -3.02 -10.34
N LEU A 199 15.67 -4.13 -10.37
CA LEU A 199 15.82 -5.19 -9.38
C LEU A 199 17.22 -5.80 -9.48
N LYS A 200 17.88 -6.01 -8.34
CA LYS A 200 19.24 -6.55 -8.26
C LYS A 200 19.29 -8.00 -7.79
N ARG A 201 18.38 -8.36 -6.87
CA ARG A 201 18.40 -9.68 -6.22
C ARG A 201 17.01 -10.30 -6.13
N ILE A 202 16.95 -11.59 -6.40
CA ILE A 202 15.81 -12.46 -6.05
C ILE A 202 16.35 -13.52 -5.10
N GLY A 203 15.76 -13.61 -3.91
CA GLY A 203 16.20 -14.49 -2.82
C GLY A 203 15.96 -15.99 -3.06
N HIS A 204 16.43 -16.80 -2.13
CA HIS A 204 16.22 -18.24 -2.16
C HIS A 204 14.72 -18.55 -2.02
N TYR A 205 14.22 -19.50 -2.81
CA TYR A 205 12.83 -19.94 -2.78
C TYR A 205 11.79 -18.81 -2.94
N ALA A 206 12.18 -17.67 -3.54
CA ALA A 206 11.35 -16.47 -3.56
C ALA A 206 9.96 -16.70 -4.16
N PHE A 207 9.85 -17.54 -5.21
CA PHE A 207 8.61 -17.93 -5.85
C PHE A 207 8.39 -19.46 -5.81
N ASP A 208 8.99 -20.15 -4.84
CA ASP A 208 8.81 -21.60 -4.73
C ASP A 208 7.33 -21.95 -4.51
N GLN A 209 6.83 -22.98 -5.18
CA GLN A 209 5.43 -23.39 -5.16
C GLN A 209 4.43 -22.35 -5.68
N ALA A 210 4.88 -21.36 -6.44
CA ALA A 210 4.00 -20.47 -7.21
C ALA A 210 3.58 -21.20 -8.51
N THR A 211 2.73 -22.20 -8.36
CA THR A 211 2.46 -23.24 -9.36
C THR A 211 1.78 -22.71 -10.64
N ASN A 212 1.22 -21.50 -10.63
CA ASN A 212 0.61 -20.88 -11.81
C ASN A 212 1.49 -19.77 -12.40
N LEU A 213 2.64 -19.45 -11.79
CA LEU A 213 3.52 -18.38 -12.29
C LEU A 213 4.16 -18.78 -13.61
N ARG A 214 3.80 -18.05 -14.67
CA ARG A 214 4.26 -18.28 -16.05
C ARG A 214 4.95 -17.08 -16.67
N GLU A 215 4.75 -15.90 -16.13
CA GLU A 215 5.30 -14.65 -16.67
C GLU A 215 6.04 -13.84 -15.61
N ILE A 216 7.31 -13.53 -15.89
CA ILE A 216 8.12 -12.58 -15.14
C ILE A 216 9.06 -11.85 -16.07
N ASN A 217 9.08 -10.51 -16.03
CA ASN A 217 10.03 -9.70 -16.78
C ASN A 217 11.25 -9.41 -15.90
N LEU A 218 12.36 -10.13 -16.09
CA LEU A 218 13.59 -9.85 -15.37
C LEU A 218 14.33 -8.66 -16.00
N PRO A 219 14.68 -7.62 -15.22
CA PRO A 219 15.43 -6.49 -15.74
C PRO A 219 16.91 -6.86 -15.98
N ASN A 220 17.58 -6.12 -16.86
CA ASN A 220 19.01 -6.31 -17.15
C ASN A 220 19.92 -6.09 -15.94
N SER A 221 19.41 -5.46 -14.92
CA SER A 221 20.10 -5.14 -13.68
C SER A 221 20.22 -6.30 -12.70
N ILE A 222 19.51 -7.44 -12.97
CA ILE A 222 19.54 -8.59 -12.06
C ILE A 222 20.94 -9.18 -11.98
N SER A 223 21.47 -9.31 -10.79
CA SER A 223 22.82 -9.84 -10.54
C SER A 223 22.83 -11.14 -9.73
N GLU A 224 21.74 -11.43 -9.04
CA GLU A 224 21.63 -12.61 -8.20
C GLU A 224 20.22 -13.22 -8.25
N ILE A 225 20.17 -14.52 -8.50
CA ILE A 225 18.95 -15.33 -8.35
C ILE A 225 19.28 -16.49 -7.41
N GLY A 226 18.58 -16.55 -6.28
CA GLY A 226 18.78 -17.53 -5.22
C GLY A 226 18.43 -18.95 -5.62
N ILE A 227 18.88 -19.91 -4.82
CA ILE A 227 18.65 -21.34 -5.01
C ILE A 227 17.13 -21.61 -4.96
N PHE A 228 16.62 -22.36 -5.94
CA PHE A 228 15.21 -22.73 -6.05
C PHE A 228 14.24 -21.53 -6.10
N ALA A 229 14.70 -20.35 -6.53
CA ALA A 229 13.87 -19.15 -6.59
C ALA A 229 12.57 -19.35 -7.37
N PHE A 230 12.57 -20.15 -8.42
CA PHE A 230 11.42 -20.46 -9.28
C PHE A 230 11.03 -21.94 -9.28
N ARG A 231 11.37 -22.68 -8.22
CA ARG A 231 11.03 -24.11 -8.12
C ARG A 231 9.53 -24.31 -8.15
N ASN A 232 9.05 -25.29 -8.93
CA ASN A 232 7.64 -25.64 -9.08
C ASN A 232 6.77 -24.46 -9.59
N THR A 233 7.33 -23.63 -10.48
CA THR A 233 6.59 -22.65 -11.27
C THR A 233 6.31 -23.20 -12.68
N GLN A 234 5.52 -22.46 -13.49
CA GLN A 234 5.28 -22.77 -14.90
C GLN A 234 6.11 -21.89 -15.84
N ILE A 235 7.13 -21.22 -15.34
CA ILE A 235 8.04 -20.42 -16.17
C ILE A 235 8.82 -21.39 -17.07
N SER A 236 8.59 -21.28 -18.39
CA SER A 236 9.26 -22.12 -19.39
C SER A 236 10.59 -21.51 -19.87
N GLU A 237 10.67 -20.18 -19.87
CA GLU A 237 11.85 -19.45 -20.31
C GLU A 237 12.06 -18.23 -19.43
N VAL A 238 13.29 -18.04 -18.98
CA VAL A 238 13.75 -16.82 -18.31
C VAL A 238 14.93 -16.29 -19.11
N THR A 239 14.75 -15.12 -19.72
CA THR A 239 15.88 -14.42 -20.33
C THR A 239 16.69 -13.79 -19.22
N VAL A 240 17.82 -14.41 -18.86
CA VAL A 240 18.80 -13.79 -17.96
C VAL A 240 19.66 -12.86 -18.80
N PRO A 241 19.66 -11.56 -18.50
CA PRO A 241 20.48 -10.62 -19.23
C PRO A 241 21.97 -11.00 -19.14
N LYS A 242 22.67 -10.89 -20.26
CA LYS A 242 24.13 -11.07 -20.24
C LYS A 242 24.76 -9.77 -19.73
N ASN A 243 25.40 -9.84 -18.58
CA ASN A 243 26.33 -8.81 -18.10
C ASN A 243 27.62 -8.84 -18.92
#